data_d460b4a42f5a33980a7481f52f96264b
#
_entry.id   d460b4a42f5a33980a7481f52f96264b
#
_cell.length_a   1.000
_cell.length_b   1.000
_cell.length_c   1.000
_cell.angle_alpha   90.00
_cell.angle_beta   90.00
_cell.angle_gamma   90.00
#
_symmetry.space_group_name_H-M   'P 1'
#
loop_
_entity.id
_entity.type
_entity.pdbx_description
1 polymer ?
#
loop_
_entity_poly.entity_id
_entity_poly.type
_entity_poly.pdbx_seq_one_letter_code
_entity_poly.pdbx_strand_id
1 'polypeptide(L)'
;SPSRDDYTADRLGQWRYYHSATGSGDLVPNQDGHWVIWFHRPYHVQTNSVGLRNTAELSSDAFRILAIGDSQTFGAYNVNEDTWPAWTENALNLRAKQAGRVQVLNAGISGYTISDELAYLKDKGVALKPKLVLLAVIENDITDLRKDLAGTPQRPKDDAQSSVQTTLRAMGRSSALVALAEDLKTRMRFAAAGVDIRRGEGDRPAPTEAPPDEARLEARYAELFRETAALLKGQSIPFAVFYVPSAEALDGGPQPTVEPVVRRLAAETGTPYLDVTPILQRSIEPAERLYLMQKDPRTGQLGGNGHLSREGHAAVADAVVQWLTEAKLVPAP
;
A
#
# COMPACT_ATOMS: atom_id res chain seq x y z
N SER A 1 -15.40 -9.91 -5.66
CA SER A 1 -14.49 -8.80 -5.88
C SER A 1 -13.84 -8.99 -7.24
N PRO A 2 -13.61 -7.91 -8.00
CA PRO A 2 -12.82 -7.99 -9.21
C PRO A 2 -11.49 -8.64 -8.83
N SER A 3 -11.01 -9.53 -9.70
CA SER A 3 -9.70 -10.13 -9.48
C SER A 3 -8.64 -9.02 -9.52
N ARG A 4 -7.50 -9.21 -8.89
CA ARG A 4 -6.38 -8.29 -9.00
C ARG A 4 -5.99 -7.98 -10.45
N ASP A 5 -6.24 -8.92 -11.35
CA ASP A 5 -6.05 -8.76 -12.79
C ASP A 5 -6.94 -7.66 -13.38
N ASP A 6 -8.04 -7.31 -12.70
CA ASP A 6 -8.91 -6.21 -13.11
C ASP A 6 -8.35 -4.83 -12.71
N TYR A 7 -7.39 -4.77 -11.78
CA TYR A 7 -6.80 -3.52 -11.30
C TYR A 7 -5.53 -3.14 -12.01
N THR A 8 -4.90 -4.11 -12.62
CA THR A 8 -3.65 -3.81 -13.26
C THR A 8 -3.91 -3.13 -14.57
N ALA A 9 -3.02 -2.27 -14.93
CA ALA A 9 -2.78 -1.95 -16.30
C ALA A 9 -2.41 -3.19 -17.12
N ASP A 10 -2.99 -4.36 -16.81
CA ASP A 10 -2.96 -5.50 -17.73
C ASP A 10 -3.52 -5.11 -19.09
N ARG A 11 -4.35 -4.10 -19.13
CA ARG A 11 -4.66 -3.39 -20.37
C ARG A 11 -3.42 -2.84 -21.06
N LEU A 12 -2.42 -2.41 -20.29
CA LEU A 12 -1.14 -1.94 -20.78
C LEU A 12 -0.07 -3.03 -20.71
N GLY A 13 -0.38 -4.18 -20.13
CA GLY A 13 0.41 -5.39 -20.13
C GLY A 13 1.74 -5.32 -19.42
N GLN A 14 1.83 -4.45 -18.47
CA GLN A 14 3.12 -4.13 -17.89
C GLN A 14 3.24 -4.53 -16.43
N TRP A 15 2.10 -4.81 -15.76
CA TRP A 15 2.10 -5.15 -14.36
C TRP A 15 1.68 -6.58 -14.15
N ARG A 16 2.52 -7.33 -13.48
CA ARG A 16 2.25 -8.67 -13.03
C ARG A 16 2.66 -8.78 -11.57
N TYR A 17 1.89 -9.55 -10.82
CA TYR A 17 2.33 -10.03 -9.53
C TYR A 17 2.88 -11.43 -9.71
N TYR A 18 3.94 -11.76 -9.00
CA TYR A 18 4.37 -13.14 -8.82
C TYR A 18 4.23 -13.51 -7.34
N HIS A 19 4.07 -14.79 -7.09
CA HIS A 19 4.01 -15.28 -5.73
C HIS A 19 5.42 -15.63 -5.26
N SER A 20 5.72 -15.23 -4.01
CA SER A 20 6.91 -15.69 -3.32
C SER A 20 6.75 -17.13 -2.83
N ALA A 21 7.82 -17.72 -2.30
CA ALA A 21 7.79 -19.05 -1.69
C ALA A 21 6.82 -19.16 -0.51
N THR A 22 6.50 -18.04 0.14
CA THR A 22 5.54 -17.95 1.26
C THR A 22 4.10 -17.72 0.80
N GLY A 23 3.84 -17.61 -0.50
CA GLY A 23 2.51 -17.36 -1.07
C GLY A 23 2.14 -15.89 -1.23
N SER A 24 2.96 -14.95 -0.73
CA SER A 24 2.74 -13.52 -0.95
C SER A 24 3.08 -13.10 -2.37
N GLY A 25 2.28 -12.22 -2.95
CA GLY A 25 2.57 -11.65 -4.27
C GLY A 25 3.65 -10.57 -4.17
N ASP A 26 4.37 -10.35 -5.24
CA ASP A 26 5.39 -9.28 -5.34
C ASP A 26 5.30 -8.60 -6.71
N LEU A 27 5.89 -7.43 -6.85
CA LEU A 27 5.92 -6.71 -8.11
C LEU A 27 6.98 -7.29 -9.04
N VAL A 28 6.65 -7.36 -10.33
CA VAL A 28 7.61 -7.80 -11.36
C VAL A 28 8.71 -6.74 -11.49
N PRO A 29 9.99 -7.15 -11.49
CA PRO A 29 11.10 -6.23 -11.69
C PRO A 29 11.10 -5.53 -13.05
N ASN A 30 11.77 -4.36 -13.12
CA ASN A 30 12.04 -3.61 -14.35
C ASN A 30 10.77 -3.29 -15.16
N GLN A 31 9.69 -2.94 -14.45
CA GLN A 31 8.48 -2.48 -15.11
C GLN A 31 8.47 -0.97 -15.22
N ASP A 32 7.96 -0.49 -16.34
CA ASP A 32 7.74 0.93 -16.63
C ASP A 32 6.42 1.06 -17.36
N GLY A 33 5.41 1.64 -16.70
CA GLY A 33 4.10 1.68 -17.30
C GLY A 33 3.04 2.44 -16.53
N HIS A 34 1.82 2.40 -17.06
CA HIS A 34 0.68 3.09 -16.48
C HIS A 34 -0.27 2.09 -15.84
N TRP A 35 -0.61 2.35 -14.58
CA TRP A 35 -1.69 1.68 -13.91
C TRP A 35 -3.00 2.41 -14.15
N VAL A 36 -4.05 1.65 -14.37
CA VAL A 36 -5.42 2.13 -14.45
C VAL A 36 -6.22 1.35 -13.43
N ILE A 37 -6.65 2.03 -12.39
CA ILE A 37 -7.57 1.44 -11.42
C ILE A 37 -8.92 2.12 -11.62
N TRP A 38 -9.97 1.36 -11.99
CA TRP A 38 -11.37 1.73 -11.95
C TRP A 38 -11.66 3.24 -12.18
N PHE A 39 -11.91 3.66 -13.41
CA PHE A 39 -12.34 5.03 -13.76
C PHE A 39 -11.43 6.18 -13.31
N HIS A 40 -10.32 5.90 -12.63
CA HIS A 40 -9.31 6.89 -12.31
C HIS A 40 -8.38 7.14 -13.49
N ARG A 41 -7.73 8.30 -13.47
CA ARG A 41 -6.73 8.61 -14.48
C ARG A 41 -5.57 7.61 -14.38
N PRO A 42 -5.03 7.15 -15.51
CA PRO A 42 -3.81 6.37 -15.48
C PRO A 42 -2.72 7.12 -14.73
N TYR A 43 -1.97 6.43 -13.89
CA TYR A 43 -0.80 6.97 -13.23
C TYR A 43 0.41 6.10 -13.52
N HIS A 44 1.55 6.75 -13.66
CA HIS A 44 2.80 6.10 -14.05
C HIS A 44 3.43 5.40 -12.85
N VAL A 45 3.85 4.17 -13.04
CA VAL A 45 4.52 3.37 -12.00
C VAL A 45 5.73 2.68 -12.60
N GLN A 46 6.85 2.75 -11.89
CA GLN A 46 8.09 2.07 -12.22
C GLN A 46 8.52 1.15 -11.10
N THR A 47 9.12 0.02 -11.46
CA THR A 47 9.82 -0.86 -10.52
C THR A 47 11.27 -1.02 -10.92
N ASN A 48 12.16 -1.07 -9.94
CA ASN A 48 13.57 -1.31 -10.17
C ASN A 48 13.88 -2.80 -10.44
N SER A 49 15.16 -3.13 -10.60
CA SER A 49 15.62 -4.48 -10.93
C SER A 49 15.27 -5.55 -9.90
N VAL A 50 14.93 -5.15 -8.69
CA VAL A 50 14.51 -6.07 -7.62
C VAL A 50 13.00 -6.02 -7.36
N GLY A 51 12.21 -5.33 -8.18
CA GLY A 51 10.75 -5.29 -8.06
C GLY A 51 10.24 -4.41 -6.91
N LEU A 52 11.00 -3.42 -6.49
CA LEU A 52 10.52 -2.37 -5.58
C LEU A 52 9.91 -1.24 -6.39
N ARG A 53 8.90 -0.56 -5.86
CA ARG A 53 8.32 0.62 -6.49
C ARG A 53 9.24 1.85 -6.33
N ASN A 54 10.41 1.75 -6.93
CA ASN A 54 11.43 2.79 -6.95
C ASN A 54 11.93 2.99 -8.39
N THR A 55 12.30 4.21 -8.74
CA THR A 55 12.97 4.52 -10.01
C THR A 55 14.47 4.22 -9.94
N ALA A 56 15.05 4.38 -8.75
CA ALA A 56 16.47 4.12 -8.52
C ALA A 56 16.74 2.66 -8.17
N GLU A 57 17.90 2.16 -8.58
CA GLU A 57 18.44 0.88 -8.17
C GLU A 57 18.95 0.92 -6.71
N LEU A 58 19.20 -0.25 -6.13
CA LEU A 58 19.72 -0.35 -4.77
C LEU A 58 21.12 0.25 -4.67
N SER A 59 21.28 1.22 -3.76
CA SER A 59 22.58 1.79 -3.44
C SER A 59 23.26 0.99 -2.32
N SER A 60 24.52 0.59 -2.51
CA SER A 60 25.31 -0.10 -1.48
C SER A 60 25.62 0.80 -0.28
N ASP A 61 25.76 2.12 -0.52
CA ASP A 61 26.31 3.07 0.44
C ASP A 61 25.22 3.85 1.19
N ALA A 62 23.97 3.76 0.74
CA ALA A 62 22.86 4.45 1.35
C ALA A 62 22.41 3.79 2.68
N PHE A 63 21.91 4.61 3.59
CA PHE A 63 21.12 4.15 4.71
C PHE A 63 19.74 3.72 4.16
N ARG A 64 19.52 2.42 4.04
CA ARG A 64 18.29 1.88 3.45
C ARG A 64 17.20 1.75 4.49
N ILE A 65 16.04 2.38 4.21
CA ILE A 65 14.79 2.22 4.95
C ILE A 65 13.88 1.35 4.08
N LEU A 66 13.40 0.21 4.57
CA LEU A 66 12.41 -0.59 3.88
C LEU A 66 11.02 -0.17 4.35
N ALA A 67 10.27 0.50 3.48
CA ALA A 67 8.89 0.89 3.70
C ALA A 67 7.98 -0.27 3.28
N ILE A 68 7.29 -0.88 4.23
CA ILE A 68 6.32 -1.95 4.01
C ILE A 68 4.91 -1.48 4.39
N GLY A 69 3.91 -2.11 3.84
CA GLY A 69 2.48 -1.80 4.01
C GLY A 69 1.67 -2.16 2.77
N ASP A 70 0.46 -1.73 2.75
CA ASP A 70 -0.54 -2.00 1.73
C ASP A 70 -0.54 -1.00 0.56
N SER A 71 -1.74 -0.68 0.05
CA SER A 71 -1.96 0.28 -1.03
C SER A 71 -1.58 1.72 -0.69
N GLN A 72 -1.61 2.11 0.59
CA GLN A 72 -1.18 3.45 1.04
C GLN A 72 0.35 3.57 0.97
N THR A 73 1.08 2.52 1.30
CA THR A 73 2.54 2.49 1.13
C THR A 73 2.92 2.35 -0.33
N PHE A 74 2.23 1.46 -1.07
CA PHE A 74 2.38 1.41 -2.51
C PHE A 74 2.20 2.79 -3.14
N GLY A 75 1.26 3.59 -2.65
CA GLY A 75 0.89 4.90 -3.18
C GLY A 75 -0.04 4.80 -4.37
N ALA A 76 -1.12 3.99 -4.22
CA ALA A 76 -2.13 3.84 -5.25
C ALA A 76 -2.63 5.20 -5.77
N TYR A 77 -2.84 5.30 -7.07
CA TYR A 77 -3.27 6.51 -7.81
C TYR A 77 -2.25 7.65 -7.91
N ASN A 78 -1.05 7.48 -7.38
CA ASN A 78 0.03 8.47 -7.45
C ASN A 78 1.19 7.95 -8.30
N VAL A 79 1.99 8.83 -8.88
CA VAL A 79 3.25 8.47 -9.52
C VAL A 79 4.30 8.13 -8.45
N ASN A 80 5.41 7.50 -8.83
CA ASN A 80 6.43 7.06 -7.87
C ASN A 80 6.92 8.20 -6.97
N GLU A 81 7.15 9.37 -7.57
CA GLU A 81 7.72 10.54 -6.91
C GLU A 81 6.75 11.18 -5.89
N ASP A 82 5.45 10.92 -6.03
CA ASP A 82 4.38 11.49 -5.20
C ASP A 82 3.94 10.54 -4.06
N THR A 83 4.69 9.46 -3.82
CA THR A 83 4.42 8.53 -2.71
C THR A 83 5.13 8.98 -1.44
N TRP A 84 4.57 8.67 -0.25
CA TRP A 84 5.19 9.03 1.01
C TRP A 84 6.62 8.46 1.18
N PRO A 85 6.96 7.24 0.68
CA PRO A 85 8.34 6.77 0.72
C PRO A 85 9.29 7.66 -0.08
N ALA A 86 8.89 8.10 -1.29
CA ALA A 86 9.70 8.97 -2.13
C ALA A 86 9.85 10.37 -1.52
N TRP A 87 8.77 10.96 -0.99
CA TRP A 87 8.83 12.22 -0.27
C TRP A 87 9.75 12.14 0.96
N THR A 88 9.67 11.04 1.72
CA THR A 88 10.53 10.80 2.89
C THR A 88 12.02 10.74 2.49
N GLU A 89 12.34 9.99 1.43
CA GLU A 89 13.70 9.92 0.90
C GLU A 89 14.23 11.31 0.53
N ASN A 90 13.46 12.05 -0.26
CA ASN A 90 13.82 13.38 -0.73
C ASN A 90 14.06 14.35 0.46
N ALA A 91 13.15 14.37 1.43
CA ALA A 91 13.24 15.26 2.58
C ALA A 91 14.43 14.93 3.48
N LEU A 92 14.73 13.65 3.74
CA LEU A 92 15.90 13.24 4.51
C LEU A 92 17.21 13.60 3.82
N ASN A 93 17.30 13.40 2.50
CA ASN A 93 18.48 13.74 1.72
C ASN A 93 18.69 15.26 1.63
N LEU A 94 17.62 16.05 1.52
CA LEU A 94 17.69 17.51 1.57
C LEU A 94 18.20 18.03 2.93
N ARG A 95 17.71 17.46 4.04
CA ARG A 95 18.20 17.81 5.39
C ARG A 95 19.66 17.44 5.57
N ALA A 96 20.09 16.29 5.06
CA ALA A 96 21.47 15.86 5.10
C ALA A 96 22.38 16.63 4.12
N LYS A 97 21.84 17.49 3.26
CA LYS A 97 22.56 18.17 2.17
C LYS A 97 23.39 17.22 1.31
N GLN A 98 22.99 15.97 1.22
CA GLN A 98 23.68 14.91 0.50
C GLN A 98 22.67 14.00 -0.19
N ALA A 99 22.62 14.07 -1.52
CA ALA A 99 21.81 13.17 -2.32
C ALA A 99 22.27 11.71 -2.15
N GLY A 100 21.31 10.79 -2.07
CA GLY A 100 21.59 9.35 -2.00
C GLY A 100 22.14 8.85 -0.65
N ARG A 101 22.23 9.71 0.38
CA ARG A 101 22.63 9.28 1.73
C ARG A 101 21.63 8.34 2.37
N VAL A 102 20.33 8.59 2.14
CA VAL A 102 19.22 7.75 2.55
C VAL A 102 18.51 7.24 1.31
N GLN A 103 18.12 6.00 1.31
CA GLN A 103 17.26 5.39 0.28
C GLN A 103 16.05 4.76 0.94
N VAL A 104 14.83 5.14 0.53
CA VAL A 104 13.59 4.55 1.02
C VAL A 104 13.07 3.58 -0.02
N LEU A 105 13.16 2.30 0.30
CA LEU A 105 12.75 1.19 -0.53
C LEU A 105 11.24 0.99 -0.40
N ASN A 106 10.47 1.37 -1.40
CA ASN A 106 9.01 1.20 -1.39
C ASN A 106 8.64 -0.25 -1.74
N ALA A 107 8.36 -1.03 -0.71
CA ALA A 107 7.89 -2.41 -0.78
C ALA A 107 6.39 -2.54 -0.47
N GLY A 108 5.64 -1.45 -0.54
CA GLY A 108 4.18 -1.46 -0.40
C GLY A 108 3.53 -2.20 -1.55
N ILE A 109 2.52 -3.01 -1.25
CA ILE A 109 1.76 -3.77 -2.27
C ILE A 109 0.28 -3.71 -1.94
N SER A 110 -0.52 -3.27 -2.90
CA SER A 110 -1.96 -3.11 -2.71
C SER A 110 -2.64 -4.40 -2.24
N GLY A 111 -3.37 -4.29 -1.13
CA GLY A 111 -4.12 -5.37 -0.52
C GLY A 111 -3.26 -6.36 0.28
N TYR A 112 -2.03 -6.01 0.63
CA TYR A 112 -1.26 -6.74 1.64
C TYR A 112 -1.94 -6.61 3.00
N THR A 113 -1.78 -7.65 3.80
CA THR A 113 -2.06 -7.69 5.22
C THR A 113 -0.74 -7.87 5.97
N ILE A 114 -0.74 -7.74 7.28
CA ILE A 114 0.46 -8.01 8.10
C ILE A 114 1.01 -9.44 7.89
N SER A 115 0.16 -10.38 7.49
CA SER A 115 0.57 -11.75 7.11
C SER A 115 1.43 -11.76 5.85
N ASP A 116 0.99 -11.02 4.82
CA ASP A 116 1.73 -10.87 3.57
C ASP A 116 3.04 -10.10 3.78
N GLU A 117 3.02 -9.06 4.62
CA GLU A 117 4.19 -8.24 4.96
C GLU A 117 5.25 -9.05 5.70
N LEU A 118 4.84 -9.88 6.68
CA LEU A 118 5.74 -10.80 7.38
C LEU A 118 6.32 -11.83 6.40
N ALA A 119 5.51 -12.38 5.51
CA ALA A 119 5.96 -13.30 4.47
C ALA A 119 6.97 -12.63 3.54
N TYR A 120 6.69 -11.39 3.10
CA TYR A 120 7.59 -10.59 2.29
C TYR A 120 8.94 -10.34 2.99
N LEU A 121 8.90 -9.99 4.28
CA LEU A 121 10.12 -9.79 5.07
C LEU A 121 10.98 -11.04 5.13
N LYS A 122 10.38 -12.22 5.35
CA LYS A 122 11.08 -13.51 5.38
C LYS A 122 11.67 -13.89 4.03
N ASP A 123 10.91 -13.65 2.97
CA ASP A 123 11.24 -14.11 1.62
C ASP A 123 12.26 -13.20 0.93
N LYS A 124 12.13 -11.88 1.10
CA LYS A 124 12.90 -10.88 0.37
C LYS A 124 13.39 -9.72 1.22
N GLY A 125 12.53 -9.17 2.10
CA GLY A 125 12.78 -7.89 2.77
C GLY A 125 14.08 -7.87 3.57
N VAL A 126 14.38 -8.93 4.35
CA VAL A 126 15.63 -9.05 5.12
C VAL A 126 16.85 -9.12 4.21
N ALA A 127 16.76 -9.79 3.08
CA ALA A 127 17.86 -9.92 2.12
C ALA A 127 18.23 -8.58 1.44
N LEU A 128 17.34 -7.59 1.43
CA LEU A 128 17.63 -6.23 0.97
C LEU A 128 18.54 -5.46 1.93
N LYS A 129 18.87 -6.03 3.09
CA LYS A 129 19.74 -5.47 4.13
C LYS A 129 19.33 -4.04 4.55
N PRO A 130 18.07 -3.82 4.92
CA PRO A 130 17.66 -2.51 5.41
C PRO A 130 18.33 -2.20 6.75
N LYS A 131 18.54 -0.90 7.00
CA LYS A 131 18.99 -0.37 8.29
C LYS A 131 17.83 0.02 9.20
N LEU A 132 16.62 0.07 8.65
CA LEU A 132 15.35 0.29 9.33
C LEU A 132 14.24 -0.34 8.49
N VAL A 133 13.31 -1.05 9.13
CA VAL A 133 12.01 -1.41 8.54
C VAL A 133 10.97 -0.47 9.12
N LEU A 134 10.19 0.14 8.24
CA LEU A 134 9.13 1.08 8.57
C LEU A 134 7.81 0.56 8.05
N LEU A 135 6.91 0.18 8.96
CA LEU A 135 5.57 -0.32 8.65
C LEU A 135 4.55 0.82 8.75
N ALA A 136 3.83 1.06 7.68
CA ALA A 136 2.65 1.92 7.68
C ALA A 136 1.40 1.08 7.93
N VAL A 137 0.62 1.43 8.95
CA VAL A 137 -0.62 0.75 9.35
C VAL A 137 -1.80 1.66 9.10
N ILE A 138 -2.88 1.09 8.60
CA ILE A 138 -4.14 1.79 8.32
C ILE A 138 -5.35 1.09 8.94
N GLU A 139 -6.53 1.70 8.86
CA GLU A 139 -7.72 1.24 9.57
C GLU A 139 -8.25 -0.13 9.11
N ASN A 140 -7.98 -0.57 7.89
CA ASN A 140 -8.45 -1.86 7.40
C ASN A 140 -7.51 -3.05 7.66
N ASP A 141 -6.30 -2.82 8.21
CA ASP A 141 -5.28 -3.88 8.36
C ASP A 141 -5.76 -5.09 9.16
N ILE A 142 -6.50 -4.87 10.25
CA ILE A 142 -7.05 -5.98 11.05
C ILE A 142 -8.21 -6.65 10.30
N THR A 143 -9.11 -5.87 9.71
CA THR A 143 -10.29 -6.43 9.04
C THR A 143 -9.94 -7.18 7.76
N ASP A 144 -8.89 -6.78 7.08
CA ASP A 144 -8.40 -7.43 5.87
C ASP A 144 -7.82 -8.83 6.13
N LEU A 145 -7.41 -9.14 7.37
CA LEU A 145 -7.04 -10.50 7.78
C LEU A 145 -8.20 -11.52 7.68
N ARG A 146 -9.44 -11.08 7.50
CA ARG A 146 -10.56 -11.99 7.19
C ARG A 146 -10.27 -12.87 5.98
N LYS A 147 -9.51 -12.36 5.03
CA LYS A 147 -9.07 -13.08 3.82
C LYS A 147 -8.22 -14.30 4.18
N ASP A 148 -7.35 -14.15 5.17
CA ASP A 148 -6.43 -15.21 5.63
C ASP A 148 -7.16 -16.27 6.44
N LEU A 149 -8.11 -15.85 7.30
CA LEU A 149 -8.89 -16.74 8.16
C LEU A 149 -9.97 -17.53 7.40
N ALA A 150 -10.48 -16.98 6.31
CA ALA A 150 -11.51 -17.61 5.48
C ALA A 150 -10.98 -18.78 4.61
N GLY A 151 -9.67 -19.07 4.69
CA GLY A 151 -9.07 -20.10 3.84
C GLY A 151 -9.22 -19.79 2.35
N THR A 152 -9.30 -18.52 2.00
CA THR A 152 -9.42 -18.08 0.62
C THR A 152 -8.29 -18.73 -0.18
N PRO A 153 -8.57 -19.41 -1.31
CA PRO A 153 -7.54 -20.10 -2.07
C PRO A 153 -6.39 -19.13 -2.32
N GLN A 154 -5.18 -19.55 -1.97
CA GLN A 154 -3.98 -18.85 -2.41
C GLN A 154 -4.14 -18.57 -3.91
N ARG A 155 -3.83 -17.35 -4.30
CA ARG A 155 -3.96 -16.90 -5.69
C ARG A 155 -3.52 -18.00 -6.64
N PRO A 156 -4.24 -18.23 -7.76
CA PRO A 156 -3.82 -19.21 -8.73
C PRO A 156 -2.35 -18.96 -9.08
N LYS A 157 -1.52 -20.00 -9.00
CA LYS A 157 -0.19 -19.94 -9.63
C LYS A 157 -0.44 -19.47 -11.04
N ASP A 158 0.28 -18.41 -11.47
CA ASP A 158 0.26 -18.00 -12.87
C ASP A 158 0.69 -19.21 -13.71
N ASP A 159 -0.28 -19.99 -14.12
CA ASP A 159 -0.06 -20.97 -15.17
C ASP A 159 0.39 -20.15 -16.38
N ALA A 160 1.56 -20.44 -16.87
CA ALA A 160 2.20 -19.78 -17.99
C ALA A 160 1.17 -19.55 -19.08
N GLN A 161 0.63 -18.34 -19.16
CA GLN A 161 -0.26 -17.97 -20.25
C GLN A 161 0.49 -18.21 -21.55
N SER A 162 -0.12 -18.90 -22.49
CA SER A 162 0.55 -19.27 -23.73
C SER A 162 1.19 -18.03 -24.36
N SER A 163 2.42 -18.15 -24.81
CA SER A 163 3.21 -17.08 -25.42
C SER A 163 2.45 -16.34 -26.53
N VAL A 164 1.54 -17.01 -27.21
CA VAL A 164 0.67 -16.49 -28.28
C VAL A 164 -0.37 -15.50 -27.72
N GLN A 165 -1.03 -15.79 -26.61
CA GLN A 165 -1.97 -14.85 -26.00
C GLN A 165 -1.27 -13.61 -25.46
N THR A 166 -0.09 -13.77 -24.93
CA THR A 166 0.74 -12.64 -24.44
C THR A 166 1.16 -11.75 -25.61
N THR A 167 1.55 -12.32 -26.74
CA THR A 167 1.96 -11.56 -27.95
C THR A 167 0.75 -10.84 -28.59
N LEU A 168 -0.40 -11.49 -28.73
CA LEU A 168 -1.61 -10.86 -29.25
C LEU A 168 -2.14 -9.74 -28.36
N ARG A 169 -2.06 -9.90 -27.04
CA ARG A 169 -2.37 -8.84 -26.09
C ARG A 169 -1.38 -7.68 -26.19
N ALA A 170 -0.09 -7.95 -26.34
CA ALA A 170 0.94 -6.92 -26.52
C ALA A 170 0.70 -6.09 -27.80
N MET A 171 0.32 -6.72 -28.91
CA MET A 171 0.02 -6.03 -30.16
C MET A 171 -1.28 -5.19 -30.10
N GLY A 172 -2.28 -5.62 -29.32
CA GLY A 172 -3.53 -4.86 -29.12
C GLY A 172 -3.38 -3.64 -28.19
N ARG A 173 -2.36 -3.61 -27.36
CA ARG A 173 -2.17 -2.64 -26.28
C ARG A 173 -1.75 -1.24 -26.73
N SER A 174 -1.16 -1.11 -27.90
CA SER A 174 -0.79 0.19 -28.47
C SER A 174 -1.95 0.92 -29.17
N SER A 175 -3.12 0.31 -29.25
CA SER A 175 -4.30 0.89 -29.90
C SER A 175 -5.29 1.49 -28.89
N ALA A 176 -5.54 2.79 -28.99
CA ALA A 176 -6.57 3.47 -28.20
C ALA A 176 -7.98 2.85 -28.39
N LEU A 177 -8.24 2.25 -29.58
CA LEU A 177 -9.49 1.54 -29.87
C LEU A 177 -9.62 0.25 -29.06
N VAL A 178 -8.53 -0.49 -28.88
CA VAL A 178 -8.54 -1.71 -28.05
C VAL A 178 -8.73 -1.35 -26.58
N ALA A 179 -8.08 -0.30 -26.08
CA ALA A 179 -8.29 0.19 -24.73
C ALA A 179 -9.75 0.62 -24.49
N LEU A 180 -10.35 1.31 -25.46
CA LEU A 180 -11.76 1.71 -25.40
C LEU A 180 -12.71 0.49 -25.43
N ALA A 181 -12.43 -0.50 -26.28
CA ALA A 181 -13.24 -1.70 -26.38
C ALA A 181 -13.20 -2.54 -25.08
N GLU A 182 -12.04 -2.66 -24.46
CA GLU A 182 -11.88 -3.34 -23.16
C GLU A 182 -12.56 -2.56 -22.03
N ASP A 183 -12.50 -1.24 -22.05
CA ASP A 183 -13.23 -0.40 -21.10
C ASP A 183 -14.75 -0.60 -21.23
N LEU A 184 -15.25 -0.58 -22.45
CA LEU A 184 -16.68 -0.81 -22.72
C LEU A 184 -17.12 -2.21 -22.28
N LYS A 185 -16.31 -3.24 -22.58
CA LYS A 185 -16.56 -4.63 -22.16
C LYS A 185 -16.58 -4.76 -20.62
N THR A 186 -15.70 -4.10 -19.93
CA THR A 186 -15.65 -4.07 -18.47
C THR A 186 -16.92 -3.41 -17.91
N ARG A 187 -17.31 -2.25 -18.44
CA ARG A 187 -18.55 -1.56 -18.06
C ARG A 187 -19.80 -2.42 -18.29
N MET A 188 -19.85 -3.12 -19.43
CA MET A 188 -20.97 -4.04 -19.73
C MET A 188 -21.02 -5.22 -18.76
N ARG A 189 -19.88 -5.80 -18.37
CA ARG A 189 -19.81 -6.86 -17.36
C ARG A 189 -20.33 -6.42 -16.00
N PHE A 190 -19.98 -5.21 -15.55
CA PHE A 190 -20.48 -4.67 -14.29
C PHE A 190 -21.97 -4.33 -14.35
N ALA A 191 -22.43 -3.74 -15.44
CA ALA A 191 -23.86 -3.49 -15.65
C ALA A 191 -24.65 -4.79 -15.64
N ALA A 192 -24.14 -5.86 -16.26
CA ALA A 192 -24.76 -7.19 -16.26
C ALA A 192 -24.73 -7.87 -14.87
N ALA A 193 -23.74 -7.54 -14.04
CA ALA A 193 -23.62 -8.01 -12.66
C ALA A 193 -24.43 -7.17 -11.65
N GLY A 194 -25.16 -6.14 -12.10
CA GLY A 194 -25.95 -5.25 -11.24
C GLY A 194 -25.10 -4.35 -10.35
N VAL A 195 -23.81 -4.20 -10.64
CA VAL A 195 -22.90 -3.34 -9.89
C VAL A 195 -23.05 -1.91 -10.40
N ASP A 196 -23.56 -1.01 -9.57
CA ASP A 196 -23.57 0.42 -9.86
C ASP A 196 -22.16 0.99 -9.65
N ILE A 197 -21.44 1.15 -10.76
CA ILE A 197 -20.08 1.66 -10.80
C ILE A 197 -19.97 3.15 -10.39
N ARG A 198 -21.06 3.81 -10.11
CA ARG A 198 -21.08 5.19 -9.57
C ARG A 198 -21.09 5.20 -8.03
N ARG A 199 -21.35 4.06 -7.41
CA ARG A 199 -21.21 3.87 -5.97
C ARG A 199 -19.84 3.25 -5.70
N GLY A 200 -19.03 3.91 -4.89
CA GLY A 200 -17.76 3.37 -4.43
C GLY A 200 -17.94 2.01 -3.73
N GLU A 201 -16.89 1.37 -3.32
CA GLU A 201 -16.78 -0.02 -2.79
C GLU A 201 -17.82 -0.47 -1.72
N GLY A 202 -18.82 0.35 -1.41
CA GLY A 202 -19.80 0.14 -0.33
C GLY A 202 -20.87 -0.94 -0.54
N ASP A 203 -21.08 -1.46 -1.76
CA ASP A 203 -22.15 -2.45 -2.04
C ASP A 203 -21.58 -3.80 -2.47
N ARG A 204 -20.82 -4.45 -1.59
CA ARG A 204 -20.56 -5.90 -1.73
C ARG A 204 -21.76 -6.67 -1.18
N PRO A 205 -22.27 -7.71 -1.86
CA PRO A 205 -23.16 -8.63 -1.21
C PRO A 205 -22.45 -9.20 0.01
N ALA A 206 -23.13 -9.13 1.16
CA ALA A 206 -22.59 -9.63 2.41
C ALA A 206 -22.13 -11.10 2.23
N PRO A 207 -20.96 -11.48 2.78
CA PRO A 207 -20.57 -12.88 2.79
C PRO A 207 -21.64 -13.71 3.49
N THR A 208 -21.97 -14.84 2.94
CA THR A 208 -22.95 -15.81 3.49
C THR A 208 -22.46 -16.47 4.80
N GLU A 209 -21.22 -16.27 5.19
CA GLU A 209 -20.67 -16.75 6.45
C GLU A 209 -20.72 -15.63 7.50
N ALA A 210 -21.02 -15.99 8.74
CA ALA A 210 -20.97 -15.09 9.87
C ALA A 210 -19.59 -14.41 9.91
N PRO A 211 -19.52 -13.07 10.13
CA PRO A 211 -18.25 -12.39 10.18
C PRO A 211 -17.38 -13.05 11.27
N PRO A 212 -16.09 -13.30 10.98
CA PRO A 212 -15.19 -13.82 11.99
C PRO A 212 -15.19 -12.85 13.18
N ASP A 213 -15.17 -13.41 14.39
CA ASP A 213 -15.08 -12.68 15.63
C ASP A 213 -13.94 -11.64 15.56
N GLU A 214 -14.26 -10.38 15.77
CA GLU A 214 -13.28 -9.28 15.73
C GLU A 214 -12.13 -9.53 16.72
N ALA A 215 -12.41 -10.13 17.86
CA ALA A 215 -11.40 -10.52 18.83
C ALA A 215 -10.41 -11.56 18.26
N ARG A 216 -10.88 -12.45 17.39
CA ARG A 216 -10.03 -13.43 16.72
C ARG A 216 -9.12 -12.77 15.69
N LEU A 217 -9.63 -11.78 14.97
CA LEU A 217 -8.84 -11.01 14.02
C LEU A 217 -7.75 -10.20 14.72
N GLU A 218 -8.12 -9.51 15.82
CA GLU A 218 -7.16 -8.76 16.64
C GLU A 218 -6.09 -9.68 17.24
N ALA A 219 -6.49 -10.84 17.77
CA ALA A 219 -5.54 -11.81 18.31
C ALA A 219 -4.55 -12.30 17.24
N ARG A 220 -5.04 -12.56 16.02
CA ARG A 220 -4.19 -12.98 14.90
C ARG A 220 -3.26 -11.86 14.46
N TYR A 221 -3.76 -10.62 14.36
CA TYR A 221 -2.93 -9.45 14.06
C TYR A 221 -1.82 -9.29 15.11
N ALA A 222 -2.18 -9.40 16.39
CA ALA A 222 -1.22 -9.29 17.48
C ALA A 222 -0.13 -10.37 17.45
N GLU A 223 -0.48 -11.61 17.10
CA GLU A 223 0.48 -12.69 16.90
C GLU A 223 1.48 -12.35 15.78
N LEU A 224 0.97 -11.97 14.60
CA LEU A 224 1.79 -11.63 13.44
C LEU A 224 2.67 -10.40 13.68
N PHE A 225 2.15 -9.39 14.38
CA PHE A 225 2.93 -8.22 14.77
C PHE A 225 4.13 -8.60 15.65
N ARG A 226 3.89 -9.40 16.70
CA ARG A 226 4.97 -9.89 17.58
C ARG A 226 5.98 -10.74 16.82
N GLU A 227 5.52 -11.58 15.89
CA GLU A 227 6.41 -12.39 15.04
C GLU A 227 7.27 -11.49 14.14
N THR A 228 6.69 -10.44 13.55
CA THR A 228 7.42 -9.46 12.75
C THR A 228 8.49 -8.75 13.58
N ALA A 229 8.13 -8.26 14.76
CA ALA A 229 9.07 -7.62 15.68
C ALA A 229 10.20 -8.56 16.11
N ALA A 230 9.87 -9.82 16.41
CA ALA A 230 10.84 -10.85 16.81
C ALA A 230 11.80 -11.22 15.66
N LEU A 231 11.26 -11.37 14.44
CA LEU A 231 12.06 -11.62 13.24
C LEU A 231 13.11 -10.53 13.05
N LEU A 232 12.68 -9.26 13.04
CA LEU A 232 13.56 -8.12 12.78
C LEU A 232 14.58 -7.93 13.90
N LYS A 233 14.18 -8.11 15.16
CA LYS A 233 15.07 -8.12 16.31
C LYS A 233 16.14 -9.21 16.20
N GLY A 234 15.75 -10.41 15.79
CA GLY A 234 16.68 -11.54 15.58
C GLY A 234 17.71 -11.28 14.46
N GLN A 235 17.34 -10.42 13.50
CA GLN A 235 18.24 -9.98 12.43
C GLN A 235 18.99 -8.67 12.77
N SER A 236 18.83 -8.14 13.98
CA SER A 236 19.40 -6.84 14.41
C SER A 236 19.00 -5.69 13.47
N ILE A 237 17.80 -5.75 12.92
CA ILE A 237 17.23 -4.70 12.08
C ILE A 237 16.23 -3.91 12.92
N PRO A 238 16.43 -2.59 13.12
CA PRO A 238 15.46 -1.71 13.76
C PRO A 238 14.11 -1.78 13.06
N PHE A 239 13.04 -1.83 13.85
CA PHE A 239 11.66 -1.85 13.39
C PHE A 239 10.93 -0.66 13.98
N ALA A 240 10.17 0.07 13.17
CA ALA A 240 9.37 1.20 13.58
C ALA A 240 8.02 1.18 12.84
N VAL A 241 6.97 1.68 13.49
CA VAL A 241 5.60 1.60 12.98
C VAL A 241 4.95 2.96 13.07
N PHE A 242 4.16 3.32 12.07
CA PHE A 242 3.29 4.49 12.16
C PHE A 242 1.89 4.18 11.64
N TYR A 243 0.91 4.84 12.24
CA TYR A 243 -0.49 4.73 11.87
C TYR A 243 -0.94 5.92 11.03
N VAL A 244 -1.66 5.64 9.95
CA VAL A 244 -2.29 6.63 9.08
C VAL A 244 -3.81 6.52 9.25
N PRO A 245 -4.51 7.58 9.70
CA PRO A 245 -5.96 7.55 9.90
C PRO A 245 -6.72 7.43 8.59
N SER A 246 -7.99 7.07 8.66
CA SER A 246 -8.90 7.23 7.52
C SER A 246 -9.31 8.70 7.34
N ALA A 247 -9.79 9.02 6.14
CA ALA A 247 -10.31 10.36 5.86
C ALA A 247 -11.50 10.72 6.77
N GLU A 248 -12.35 9.73 7.05
CA GLU A 248 -13.50 9.89 7.92
C GLU A 248 -13.08 10.22 9.35
N ALA A 249 -12.04 9.56 9.87
CA ALA A 249 -11.51 9.82 11.22
C ALA A 249 -10.97 11.27 11.34
N LEU A 250 -10.39 11.82 10.27
CA LEU A 250 -9.95 13.21 10.23
C LEU A 250 -11.12 14.21 10.18
N ASP A 251 -12.22 13.84 9.53
CA ASP A 251 -13.41 14.69 9.38
C ASP A 251 -14.42 14.54 10.54
N GLY A 252 -13.98 14.00 11.69
CA GLY A 252 -14.82 13.83 12.89
C GLY A 252 -15.71 12.60 12.86
N GLY A 253 -15.42 11.64 12.01
CA GLY A 253 -16.10 10.35 11.92
C GLY A 253 -15.77 9.38 13.06
N PRO A 254 -16.05 8.08 12.86
CA PRO A 254 -15.81 7.05 13.87
C PRO A 254 -14.39 7.05 14.39
N GLN A 255 -14.23 6.74 15.69
CA GLN A 255 -12.91 6.57 16.28
C GLN A 255 -12.20 5.37 15.65
N PRO A 256 -10.89 5.46 15.43
CA PRO A 256 -10.11 4.37 14.87
C PRO A 256 -10.13 3.15 15.80
N THR A 257 -10.25 1.97 15.23
CA THR A 257 -10.25 0.68 15.95
C THR A 257 -8.88 0.01 15.92
N VAL A 258 -8.12 0.22 14.89
CA VAL A 258 -6.80 -0.38 14.68
C VAL A 258 -5.69 0.35 15.43
N GLU A 259 -5.75 1.68 15.50
CA GLU A 259 -4.73 2.50 16.17
C GLU A 259 -4.46 2.07 17.62
N PRO A 260 -5.46 1.91 18.50
CA PRO A 260 -5.22 1.51 19.90
C PRO A 260 -4.54 0.15 20.02
N VAL A 261 -4.85 -0.78 19.13
CA VAL A 261 -4.25 -2.11 19.10
C VAL A 261 -2.77 -2.01 18.73
N VAL A 262 -2.46 -1.29 17.64
CA VAL A 262 -1.08 -1.14 17.17
C VAL A 262 -0.22 -0.40 18.19
N ARG A 263 -0.72 0.68 18.78
CA ARG A 263 -0.03 1.42 19.83
C ARG A 263 0.30 0.53 21.04
N ARG A 264 -0.64 -0.30 21.47
CA ARG A 264 -0.43 -1.26 22.55
C ARG A 264 0.66 -2.28 22.18
N LEU A 265 0.59 -2.87 20.98
CA LEU A 265 1.56 -3.86 20.51
C LEU A 265 2.96 -3.26 20.33
N ALA A 266 3.04 -2.04 19.85
CA ALA A 266 4.30 -1.31 19.75
C ALA A 266 4.94 -1.09 21.12
N ALA A 267 4.15 -0.70 22.14
CA ALA A 267 4.63 -0.56 23.50
C ALA A 267 5.08 -1.92 24.10
N GLU A 268 4.31 -3.00 23.89
CA GLU A 268 4.65 -4.35 24.35
C GLU A 268 5.99 -4.85 23.76
N THR A 269 6.26 -4.56 22.51
CA THR A 269 7.47 -5.05 21.80
C THR A 269 8.65 -4.08 21.88
N GLY A 270 8.44 -2.88 22.45
CA GLY A 270 9.44 -1.82 22.46
C GLY A 270 9.69 -1.22 21.08
N THR A 271 8.72 -1.32 20.16
CA THR A 271 8.81 -0.78 18.80
C THR A 271 8.47 0.71 18.80
N PRO A 272 9.32 1.60 18.28
CA PRO A 272 8.97 3.01 18.08
C PRO A 272 7.68 3.16 17.29
N TYR A 273 6.79 4.04 17.76
CA TYR A 273 5.46 4.23 17.19
C TYR A 273 5.13 5.71 17.00
N LEU A 274 4.48 6.03 15.88
CA LEU A 274 3.93 7.34 15.57
C LEU A 274 2.46 7.22 15.16
N ASP A 275 1.57 7.96 15.80
CA ASP A 275 0.24 8.27 15.26
C ASP A 275 0.31 9.60 14.50
N VAL A 276 0.10 9.57 13.18
CA VAL A 276 0.11 10.80 12.38
C VAL A 276 -1.20 11.59 12.46
N THR A 277 -2.25 11.03 13.05
CA THR A 277 -3.57 11.67 13.16
C THR A 277 -3.52 13.09 13.72
N PRO A 278 -2.87 13.36 14.88
CA PRO A 278 -2.82 14.72 15.43
C PRO A 278 -2.05 15.71 14.54
N ILE A 279 -1.15 15.21 13.70
CA ILE A 279 -0.36 16.05 12.78
C ILE A 279 -1.22 16.42 11.58
N LEU A 280 -1.92 15.44 10.98
CA LEU A 280 -2.82 15.68 9.86
C LEU A 280 -4.01 16.55 10.24
N GLN A 281 -4.57 16.38 11.45
CA GLN A 281 -5.65 17.23 11.97
C GLN A 281 -5.24 18.72 12.13
N ARG A 282 -3.96 18.98 12.38
CA ARG A 282 -3.42 20.35 12.44
C ARG A 282 -3.01 20.89 11.07
N SER A 283 -3.05 20.06 10.03
CA SER A 283 -2.80 20.49 8.66
C SER A 283 -3.84 21.54 8.25
N ILE A 284 -3.41 22.52 7.48
CA ILE A 284 -4.29 23.53 6.87
C ILE A 284 -5.21 22.89 5.81
N GLU A 285 -4.78 21.74 5.28
CA GLU A 285 -5.52 21.04 4.23
C GLU A 285 -6.67 20.22 4.82
N PRO A 286 -7.88 20.35 4.29
CA PRO A 286 -9.02 19.54 4.71
C PRO A 286 -8.83 18.06 4.30
N ALA A 287 -9.54 17.15 4.99
CA ALA A 287 -9.45 15.71 4.74
C ALA A 287 -9.70 15.35 3.27
N GLU A 288 -10.60 16.04 2.58
CA GLU A 288 -10.88 15.84 1.16
C GLU A 288 -9.72 16.21 0.20
N ARG A 289 -8.73 16.96 0.67
CA ARG A 289 -7.50 17.24 -0.08
C ARG A 289 -6.37 16.27 0.25
N LEU A 290 -6.34 15.77 1.50
CA LEU A 290 -5.35 14.78 1.92
C LEU A 290 -5.68 13.38 1.38
N TYR A 291 -6.94 13.15 1.03
CA TYR A 291 -7.42 11.88 0.47
C TYR A 291 -8.12 12.09 -0.87
N LEU A 292 -8.23 11.02 -1.66
CA LEU A 292 -8.95 11.03 -2.93
C LEU A 292 -10.47 10.93 -2.67
N MET A 293 -11.00 11.88 -1.91
CA MET A 293 -12.38 11.94 -1.48
C MET A 293 -12.99 13.31 -1.80
N GLN A 294 -14.31 13.38 -1.83
CA GLN A 294 -15.06 14.60 -2.03
C GLN A 294 -16.26 14.65 -1.09
N LYS A 295 -16.58 15.83 -0.57
CA LYS A 295 -17.83 16.01 0.19
C LYS A 295 -19.01 16.15 -0.77
N ASP A 296 -20.05 15.35 -0.54
CA ASP A 296 -21.35 15.57 -1.20
C ASP A 296 -21.90 16.94 -0.74
N PRO A 297 -22.14 17.87 -1.66
CA PRO A 297 -22.58 19.22 -1.30
C PRO A 297 -23.97 19.26 -0.66
N ARG A 298 -24.78 18.19 -0.76
CA ARG A 298 -26.12 18.10 -0.17
C ARG A 298 -26.10 17.48 1.22
N THR A 299 -25.29 16.46 1.43
CA THR A 299 -25.28 15.68 2.68
C THR A 299 -24.10 16.02 3.58
N GLY A 300 -23.03 16.63 3.04
CA GLY A 300 -21.77 16.87 3.71
C GLY A 300 -20.94 15.60 3.94
N GLN A 301 -21.43 14.45 3.49
CA GLN A 301 -20.69 13.17 3.67
C GLN A 301 -19.50 13.08 2.72
N LEU A 302 -18.40 12.53 3.23
CA LEU A 302 -17.23 12.17 2.40
C LEU A 302 -17.56 10.94 1.56
N GLY A 303 -17.21 11.01 0.27
CA GLY A 303 -17.32 9.90 -0.66
C GLY A 303 -16.09 9.85 -1.56
N GLY A 304 -15.64 8.66 -1.91
CA GLY A 304 -14.44 8.46 -2.72
C GLY A 304 -13.76 7.13 -2.39
N ASN A 305 -12.46 7.05 -2.63
CA ASN A 305 -11.78 5.77 -2.45
C ASN A 305 -10.87 5.67 -1.22
N GLY A 306 -10.80 6.69 -0.38
CA GLY A 306 -10.07 6.67 0.89
C GLY A 306 -8.55 6.56 0.79
N HIS A 307 -7.96 6.58 -0.41
CA HIS A 307 -6.51 6.59 -0.56
C HIS A 307 -5.95 8.01 -0.43
N LEU A 308 -4.72 8.10 0.07
CA LEU A 308 -4.00 9.37 0.15
C LEU A 308 -3.85 10.00 -1.24
N SER A 309 -4.11 11.30 -1.31
CA SER A 309 -3.76 12.13 -2.44
C SER A 309 -2.25 12.40 -2.45
N ARG A 310 -1.75 13.10 -3.46
CA ARG A 310 -0.38 13.62 -3.48
C ARG A 310 -0.08 14.47 -2.24
N GLU A 311 -0.99 15.36 -1.88
CA GLU A 311 -0.89 16.22 -0.70
C GLU A 311 -0.90 15.40 0.59
N GLY A 312 -1.73 14.37 0.67
CA GLY A 312 -1.77 13.45 1.80
C GLY A 312 -0.46 12.67 1.96
N HIS A 313 0.09 12.16 0.87
CA HIS A 313 1.40 11.50 0.89
C HIS A 313 2.52 12.44 1.36
N ALA A 314 2.53 13.70 0.90
CA ALA A 314 3.50 14.70 1.33
C ALA A 314 3.37 15.00 2.84
N ALA A 315 2.14 15.20 3.33
CA ALA A 315 1.88 15.48 4.74
C ALA A 315 2.29 14.31 5.66
N VAL A 316 2.00 13.07 5.26
CA VAL A 316 2.45 11.87 5.98
C VAL A 316 3.98 11.79 5.99
N ALA A 317 4.63 12.05 4.86
CA ALA A 317 6.09 12.03 4.77
C ALA A 317 6.75 13.07 5.69
N ASP A 318 6.20 14.29 5.74
CA ASP A 318 6.72 15.34 6.62
C ASP A 318 6.63 14.92 8.09
N ALA A 319 5.52 14.34 8.52
CA ALA A 319 5.34 13.81 9.87
C ALA A 319 6.35 12.68 10.17
N VAL A 320 6.50 11.75 9.26
CA VAL A 320 7.43 10.61 9.37
C VAL A 320 8.88 11.10 9.45
N VAL A 321 9.30 12.03 8.59
CA VAL A 321 10.65 12.59 8.57
C VAL A 321 10.99 13.32 9.88
N GLN A 322 10.05 14.10 10.39
CA GLN A 322 10.22 14.77 11.68
C GLN A 322 10.44 13.73 12.79
N TRP A 323 9.53 12.78 12.90
CA TRP A 323 9.59 11.71 13.90
C TRP A 323 10.86 10.87 13.82
N LEU A 324 11.24 10.39 12.62
CA LEU A 324 12.44 9.58 12.43
C LEU A 324 13.71 10.34 12.87
N THR A 325 13.75 11.66 12.64
CA THR A 325 14.86 12.54 13.04
C THR A 325 14.91 12.72 14.56
N GLU A 326 13.77 13.04 15.19
CA GLU A 326 13.63 13.24 16.63
C GLU A 326 13.91 11.96 17.42
N ALA A 327 13.42 10.84 16.93
CA ALA A 327 13.64 9.50 17.51
C ALA A 327 15.04 8.93 17.21
N LYS A 328 15.87 9.63 16.42
CA LYS A 328 17.22 9.22 16.01
C LYS A 328 17.25 7.86 15.32
N LEU A 329 16.20 7.55 14.55
CA LEU A 329 16.07 6.33 13.78
C LEU A 329 16.76 6.40 12.42
N VAL A 330 17.20 7.57 12.03
CA VAL A 330 17.95 7.84 10.79
C VAL A 330 19.25 8.58 11.11
N PRO A 331 20.26 8.57 10.21
CA PRO A 331 21.48 9.31 10.39
C PRO A 331 21.21 10.80 10.63
N ALA A 332 21.98 11.40 11.52
CA ALA A 332 21.89 12.85 11.76
C ALA A 332 22.14 13.65 10.46
N PRO A 333 21.48 14.81 10.29
CA PRO A 333 21.64 15.67 9.13
C PRO A 333 23.06 16.09 8.84
#